data_2415aa371d6a645679ca555c72c25017
#
_entry.id   2415aa371d6a645679ca555c72c25017
#
_cell.length_a   1.000
_cell.length_b   1.000
_cell.length_c   1.000
_cell.angle_alpha   90.00
_cell.angle_beta   90.00
_cell.angle_gamma   90.00
#
_symmetry.space_group_name_H-M   'P 1'
#
loop_
_entity.id
_entity.type
_entity.pdbx_description
1 polymer ?
#
loop_
_entity_poly.entity_id
_entity_poly.type
_entity_poly.pdbx_seq_one_letter_code
_entity_poly.pdbx_strand_id
1 'polypeptide(L)'
;MLNNKIIFITGGTGSWGNELVKQILEKYDPIEIRIYSRGEHKQVEMKQKFGFHPKLKFIIGDVRDKNIMGHAMRGAHYIFHLAALKHVPVCEENPWEAVLTNIY
;
A
#
# COMPACT_ATOMS: atom_id res chain seq x y z
N MET A 1 -2.02 6.73 -14.93
CA MET A 1 -1.10 7.13 -13.85
C MET A 1 -0.44 5.94 -13.17
N LEU A 2 -1.20 4.95 -12.73
CA LEU A 2 -0.64 3.80 -12.03
C LEU A 2 -0.47 2.55 -12.89
N ASN A 3 -0.83 2.62 -14.15
CA ASN A 3 -0.65 1.49 -15.07
C ASN A 3 0.83 1.18 -15.27
N ASN A 4 1.16 -0.10 -15.23
CA ASN A 4 2.52 -0.59 -15.40
C ASN A 4 3.51 -0.03 -14.36
N LYS A 5 3.01 0.23 -13.16
CA LYS A 5 3.82 0.77 -12.06
C LYS A 5 3.83 -0.19 -10.89
N ILE A 6 4.89 -0.12 -10.10
CA ILE A 6 4.99 -0.82 -8.83
C ILE A 6 4.63 0.16 -7.73
N ILE A 7 3.65 -0.21 -6.92
CA ILE A 7 3.10 0.67 -5.88
C ILE A 7 3.40 0.06 -4.52
N PHE A 8 3.88 0.90 -3.60
CA PHE A 8 4.22 0.48 -2.25
C PHE A 8 3.31 1.20 -1.26
N ILE A 9 2.64 0.45 -0.39
CA ILE A 9 1.67 1.02 0.55
C ILE A 9 2.07 0.63 1.97
N THR A 10 2.34 1.62 2.82
CA THR A 10 2.57 1.37 4.24
C THR A 10 1.24 1.50 4.99
N GLY A 11 1.04 0.64 5.99
CA GLY A 11 -0.22 0.63 6.72
C GLY A 11 -1.39 0.18 5.88
N GLY A 12 -1.13 -0.59 4.84
CA GLY A 12 -2.12 -0.93 3.82
C GLY A 12 -3.18 -1.93 4.24
N THR A 13 -3.07 -2.53 5.43
CA THR A 13 -4.05 -3.53 5.89
C THR A 13 -5.23 -2.93 6.63
N GLY A 14 -5.23 -1.63 6.88
CA GLY A 14 -6.35 -0.94 7.49
C GLY A 14 -7.47 -0.68 6.49
N SER A 15 -8.55 -0.02 6.94
CA SER A 15 -9.69 0.27 6.07
C SER A 15 -9.30 1.16 4.89
N TRP A 16 -8.42 2.13 5.11
CA TRP A 16 -7.93 3.00 4.04
C TRP A 16 -7.14 2.22 3.00
N GLY A 17 -6.24 1.35 3.47
CA GLY A 17 -5.43 0.54 2.57
C GLY A 17 -6.27 -0.41 1.74
N ASN A 18 -7.26 -1.04 2.35
CA ASN A 18 -8.18 -1.92 1.63
C ASN A 18 -8.93 -1.16 0.54
N GLU A 19 -9.43 0.03 0.86
CA GLU A 19 -10.17 0.83 -0.12
C GLU A 19 -9.25 1.31 -1.23
N LEU A 20 -8.03 1.75 -0.88
CA LEU A 20 -7.06 2.21 -1.87
C LEU A 20 -6.70 1.09 -2.85
N VAL A 21 -6.41 -0.10 -2.33
CA VAL A 21 -6.07 -1.25 -3.18
C VAL A 21 -7.22 -1.61 -4.09
N LYS A 22 -8.45 -1.61 -3.55
CA LYS A 22 -9.64 -1.88 -4.34
C LYS A 22 -9.74 -0.91 -5.51
N GLN A 23 -9.60 0.38 -5.26
CA GLN A 23 -9.69 1.39 -6.30
C GLN A 23 -8.58 1.26 -7.34
N ILE A 24 -7.36 0.96 -6.89
CA ILE A 24 -6.24 0.78 -7.83
C ILE A 24 -6.52 -0.40 -8.76
N LEU A 25 -6.96 -1.52 -8.21
CA LEU A 25 -7.23 -2.71 -9.01
C LEU A 25 -8.41 -2.54 -9.96
N GLU A 26 -9.38 -1.71 -9.58
CA GLU A 26 -10.55 -1.45 -10.43
C GLU A 26 -10.24 -0.47 -11.56
N LYS A 27 -9.39 0.53 -11.30
CA LYS A 27 -9.18 1.64 -12.24
C LYS A 27 -7.91 1.54 -13.05
N TYR A 28 -6.93 0.77 -12.57
CA TYR A 28 -5.60 0.72 -13.17
C TYR A 28 -5.11 -0.72 -13.30
N ASP A 29 -4.04 -0.89 -14.05
CA ASP A 29 -3.39 -2.18 -14.24
C ASP A 29 -1.92 -2.10 -13.80
N PRO A 30 -1.65 -2.09 -12.48
CA PRO A 30 -0.28 -2.01 -11.99
C PRO A 30 0.51 -3.28 -12.24
N ILE A 31 1.84 -3.19 -12.15
CA ILE A 31 2.69 -4.36 -12.20
C ILE A 31 2.51 -5.16 -10.90
N GLU A 32 2.59 -4.47 -9.77
CA GLU A 32 2.33 -5.08 -8.48
C GLU A 32 2.04 -4.00 -7.44
N ILE A 33 1.34 -4.39 -6.38
CA ILE A 33 1.08 -3.55 -5.22
C ILE A 33 1.70 -4.24 -4.02
N ARG A 34 2.65 -3.58 -3.37
CA ARG A 34 3.32 -4.11 -2.18
C ARG A 34 2.68 -3.53 -0.95
N ILE A 35 2.16 -4.40 -0.09
CA ILE A 35 1.50 -4.02 1.16
C ILE A 35 2.48 -4.26 2.30
N TYR A 36 2.90 -3.20 2.97
CA TYR A 36 3.88 -3.27 4.05
C TYR A 36 3.20 -2.92 5.38
N SER A 37 3.21 -3.86 6.31
CA SER A 37 2.59 -3.65 7.62
C SER A 37 3.18 -4.61 8.64
N ARG A 38 2.92 -4.35 9.91
CA ARG A 38 3.44 -5.20 10.99
C ARG A 38 2.62 -6.46 11.23
N GLY A 39 1.32 -6.41 10.95
CA GLY A 39 0.40 -7.46 11.37
C GLY A 39 0.21 -8.55 10.35
N GLU A 40 0.74 -9.75 10.63
CA GLU A 40 0.54 -10.89 9.76
C GLU A 40 -0.92 -11.27 9.62
N HIS A 41 -1.66 -11.25 10.74
CA HIS A 41 -3.07 -11.63 10.74
C HIS A 41 -3.90 -10.78 9.78
N LYS A 42 -3.71 -9.47 9.83
CA LYS A 42 -4.45 -8.58 8.95
C LYS A 42 -4.04 -8.75 7.49
N GLN A 43 -2.79 -9.08 7.25
CA GLN A 43 -2.34 -9.37 5.88
C GLN A 43 -3.00 -10.63 5.34
N VAL A 44 -3.13 -11.66 6.16
CA VAL A 44 -3.82 -12.88 5.75
C VAL A 44 -5.28 -12.60 5.43
N GLU A 45 -5.96 -11.82 6.29
CA GLU A 45 -7.35 -11.44 6.03
C GLU A 45 -7.48 -10.68 4.70
N MET A 46 -6.56 -9.77 4.44
CA MET A 46 -6.59 -8.98 3.22
C MET A 46 -6.33 -9.83 1.98
N LYS A 47 -5.38 -10.78 2.08
CA LYS A 47 -5.14 -11.71 0.98
C LYS A 47 -6.41 -12.45 0.60
N GLN A 48 -7.13 -12.97 1.61
CA GLN A 48 -8.37 -13.70 1.40
C GLN A 48 -9.45 -12.80 0.79
N LYS A 49 -9.55 -11.59 1.30
CA LYS A 49 -10.56 -10.63 0.83
C LYS A 49 -10.40 -10.33 -0.66
N PHE A 50 -9.16 -10.23 -1.14
CA PHE A 50 -8.89 -9.97 -2.56
C PHE A 50 -8.68 -11.23 -3.38
N GLY A 51 -9.05 -12.39 -2.84
CA GLY A 51 -9.00 -13.65 -3.59
C GLY A 51 -7.60 -14.07 -4.00
N PHE A 52 -6.61 -13.78 -3.15
CA PHE A 52 -5.21 -14.09 -3.42
C PHE A 52 -4.73 -13.50 -4.75
N HIS A 53 -5.09 -12.25 -4.97
CA HIS A 53 -4.79 -11.55 -6.22
C HIS A 53 -3.28 -11.60 -6.53
N PRO A 54 -2.87 -12.01 -7.72
CA PRO A 54 -1.45 -12.21 -8.03
C PRO A 54 -0.61 -10.95 -8.03
N LYS A 55 -1.22 -9.79 -8.17
CA LYS A 55 -0.50 -8.52 -8.16
C LYS A 55 -0.26 -7.98 -6.76
N LEU A 56 -0.90 -8.55 -5.74
CA LEU A 56 -0.70 -8.13 -4.36
C LEU A 56 0.46 -8.90 -3.74
N LYS A 57 1.44 -8.16 -3.22
CA LYS A 57 2.59 -8.71 -2.50
C LYS A 57 2.56 -8.18 -1.08
N PHE A 58 2.68 -9.07 -0.12
CA PHE A 58 2.58 -8.72 1.30
C PHE A 58 3.94 -8.86 1.96
N ILE A 59 4.37 -7.80 2.64
CA ILE A 59 5.67 -7.76 3.31
C ILE A 59 5.44 -7.36 4.76
N ILE A 60 5.95 -8.16 5.69
CA ILE A 60 5.82 -7.86 7.11
C ILE A 60 7.02 -7.04 7.55
N GLY A 61 6.74 -5.90 8.16
CA GLY A 61 7.78 -5.03 8.68
C GLY A 61 7.19 -3.81 9.36
N ASP A 62 8.06 -3.08 10.06
CA ASP A 62 7.71 -1.86 10.77
C ASP A 62 8.21 -0.66 9.98
N VAL A 63 7.39 0.38 9.86
CA VAL A 63 7.80 1.60 9.14
C VAL A 63 9.00 2.29 9.81
N ARG A 64 9.25 1.98 11.08
CA ARG A 64 10.40 2.52 11.80
C ARG A 64 11.70 1.81 11.45
N ASP A 65 11.62 0.61 10.88
CA ASP A 65 12.79 -0.13 10.46
C ASP A 65 13.17 0.29 9.03
N LYS A 66 14.06 1.26 8.95
CA LYS A 66 14.43 1.86 7.67
C LYS A 66 15.13 0.88 6.73
N ASN A 67 15.87 -0.07 7.28
CA ASN A 67 16.59 -1.03 6.44
C ASN A 67 15.61 -2.00 5.75
N ILE A 68 14.71 -2.58 6.51
CA ILE A 68 13.70 -3.49 5.95
C ILE A 68 12.80 -2.76 4.97
N MET A 69 12.33 -1.58 5.36
CA MET A 69 11.45 -0.79 4.50
C MET A 69 12.16 -0.37 3.22
N GLY A 70 13.43 0.00 3.32
CA GLY A 70 14.21 0.38 2.15
C GLY A 70 14.34 -0.75 1.14
N HIS A 71 14.59 -1.98 1.61
CA HIS A 71 14.63 -3.14 0.73
C HIS A 71 13.27 -3.41 0.11
N ALA A 72 12.20 -3.30 0.91
CA ALA A 72 10.84 -3.56 0.43
C ALA A 72 10.40 -2.54 -0.62
N MET A 73 10.89 -1.31 -0.53
CA MET A 73 10.54 -0.24 -1.48
C MET A 73 11.32 -0.30 -2.78
N ARG A 74 12.36 -1.12 -2.85
CA ARG A 74 13.25 -1.11 -4.03
C ARG A 74 12.46 -1.35 -5.31
N GLY A 75 12.65 -0.45 -6.27
CA GLY A 75 11.97 -0.54 -7.55
C GLY A 75 10.56 0.01 -7.59
N ALA A 76 10.02 0.43 -6.45
CA ALA A 76 8.68 1.01 -6.43
C ALA A 76 8.67 2.39 -7.09
N HIS A 77 7.59 2.68 -7.81
CA HIS A 77 7.43 3.97 -8.48
C HIS A 77 6.67 4.98 -7.62
N TYR A 78 5.73 4.50 -6.80
CA TYR A 78 4.91 5.35 -5.94
C TYR A 78 4.81 4.76 -4.55
N ILE A 79 4.78 5.63 -3.54
CA ILE A 79 4.55 5.23 -2.15
C ILE A 79 3.30 5.94 -1.64
N PHE A 80 2.38 5.15 -1.07
CA PHE A 80 1.26 5.67 -0.30
C PHE A 80 1.55 5.37 1.17
N HIS A 81 1.82 6.42 1.94
CA HIS A 81 2.27 6.26 3.33
C HIS A 81 1.10 6.41 4.29
N LEU A 82 0.21 5.43 4.30
CA LEU A 82 -1.02 5.50 5.09
C LEU A 82 -0.78 5.41 6.59
N ALA A 83 0.29 4.72 6.99
CA ALA A 83 0.61 4.60 8.42
C ALA A 83 0.83 5.96 9.09
N ALA A 84 1.32 6.95 8.35
CA ALA A 84 1.59 8.28 8.88
C ALA A 84 0.35 9.17 8.90
N LEU A 85 -0.73 8.77 8.24
CA LEU A 85 -1.89 9.63 8.03
C LEU A 85 -3.17 9.15 8.73
N LYS A 86 -3.08 8.14 9.57
CA LYS A 86 -4.26 7.53 10.17
C LYS A 86 -5.07 8.46 11.06
N HIS A 87 -4.53 9.61 11.46
CA HIS A 87 -5.21 10.58 12.29
C HIS A 87 -5.47 11.91 11.58
N VAL A 88 -5.32 11.96 10.28
CA VAL A 88 -5.48 13.18 9.49
C VAL A 88 -6.85 13.17 8.80
N PRO A 89 -7.84 13.93 9.31
CA PRO A 89 -9.22 13.85 8.78
C PRO A 89 -9.36 14.22 7.31
N VAL A 90 -8.55 15.17 6.85
CA VAL A 90 -8.65 15.62 5.46
C VAL A 90 -8.43 14.48 4.48
N CYS A 91 -7.69 13.46 4.88
CA CYS A 91 -7.41 12.32 4.01
C CYS A 91 -8.63 11.44 3.78
N GLU A 92 -9.67 11.58 4.60
CA GLU A 92 -10.88 10.77 4.43
C GLU A 92 -11.60 11.10 3.13
N GLU A 93 -11.52 12.34 2.68
CA GLU A 93 -12.19 12.76 1.46
C GLU A 93 -11.39 12.45 0.21
N ASN A 94 -10.07 12.59 0.29
CA ASN A 94 -9.22 12.40 -0.89
C ASN A 94 -7.85 11.83 -0.52
N PRO A 95 -7.77 10.54 -0.22
CA PRO A 95 -6.51 9.92 0.17
C PRO A 95 -5.45 9.94 -0.92
N TRP A 96 -5.86 10.00 -2.20
CA TRP A 96 -4.92 9.99 -3.30
C TRP A 96 -3.97 11.18 -3.27
N GLU A 97 -4.50 12.37 -3.02
CA GLU A 97 -3.69 13.57 -2.99
C GLU A 97 -2.88 13.72 -1.71
N ALA A 98 -3.44 13.24 -0.60
CA ALA A 98 -2.83 13.46 0.71
C ALA A 98 -1.61 12.58 0.97
N VAL A 99 -1.52 11.41 0.35
CA VAL A 99 -0.54 10.40 0.71
C VAL A 99 0.43 10.00 -0.39
N LEU A 100 0.22 10.46 -1.61
CA LEU A 100 1.05 10.06 -2.74
C LEU A 100 2.44 10.67 -2.64
N THR A 101 3.47 9.82 -2.70
CA THR A 101 4.86 10.24 -2.66
C THR A 101 5.63 9.54 -3.77
N ASN A 102 6.33 10.30 -4.60
CA ASN A 102 7.18 9.73 -5.64
C ASN A 102 8.49 9.24 -5.05
N ILE A 103 8.99 8.16 -5.62
CA ILE A 103 10.24 7.55 -5.21
C ILE A 103 11.28 7.74 -6.31
N TYR A 104 12.46 8.10 -5.89
CA TYR A 104 13.57 8.29 -6.80
C TYR A 104 14.58 7.17 -6.69
#